data_533df7382afdd946cb9ebb2eb23e4918
#
_entry.id   533df7382afdd946cb9ebb2eb23e4918
#
_cell.length_a   1.000
_cell.length_b   1.000
_cell.length_c   1.000
_cell.angle_alpha   90.00
_cell.angle_beta   90.00
_cell.angle_gamma   90.00
#
_symmetry.space_group_name_H-M   'P 1'
#
loop_
_entity.id
_entity.type
_entity.pdbx_description
1 polymer ?
#
loop_
_entity_poly.entity_id
_entity_poly.type
_entity_poly.pdbx_seq_one_letter_code
_entity_poly.pdbx_strand_id
1 'polypeptide(L)'
;MITTAIDVTRARAVTPGCERVLHFNNAGCGLMSQPVLNTVLDHTRQEAIMGSYEAAAAKADALSAVYTSFATLLNCHSDEIAPTDGATQAWHRAFHSVPLKKCDRVLTANNEYNSNWLSLRRTCHKIGASLEVVPSDEDGPLDVNALKNMLERFVEAIARA
;
A
#
# COMPACT_ATOMS: atom_id res chain seq x y z
N MET A 1 4.86 -4.59 -24.38
CA MET A 1 4.15 -5.06 -23.16
C MET A 1 3.85 -6.53 -23.34
N ILE A 2 4.53 -7.42 -22.62
CA ILE A 2 4.24 -8.85 -22.64
C ILE A 2 3.12 -9.05 -21.61
N THR A 3 1.88 -9.00 -22.04
CA THR A 3 0.74 -9.48 -21.25
C THR A 3 0.76 -11.00 -21.27
N THR A 4 1.60 -11.61 -20.47
CA THR A 4 1.42 -13.03 -20.16
C THR A 4 0.20 -13.15 -19.29
N ALA A 5 -0.86 -13.74 -19.85
CA ALA A 5 -2.07 -14.05 -19.09
C ALA A 5 -1.69 -14.88 -17.85
N ILE A 6 -2.23 -14.51 -16.68
CA ILE A 6 -1.97 -15.24 -15.44
C ILE A 6 -2.52 -16.66 -15.57
N ASP A 7 -1.69 -17.66 -15.33
CA ASP A 7 -2.12 -19.05 -15.23
C ASP A 7 -2.92 -19.24 -13.92
N VAL A 8 -4.22 -19.07 -14.02
CA VAL A 8 -5.17 -19.18 -12.90
C VAL A 8 -5.16 -20.59 -12.30
N THR A 9 -5.01 -21.63 -13.12
CA THR A 9 -4.98 -23.02 -12.65
C THR A 9 -3.77 -23.25 -11.77
N ARG A 10 -2.60 -22.83 -12.23
CA ARG A 10 -1.36 -22.90 -11.44
C ARG A 10 -1.44 -22.04 -10.18
N ALA A 11 -1.94 -20.81 -10.27
CA ALA A 11 -2.06 -19.92 -9.13
C ALA A 11 -2.95 -20.54 -8.03
N ARG A 12 -4.06 -21.15 -8.39
CA ARG A 12 -4.94 -21.86 -7.45
C ARG A 12 -4.27 -23.10 -6.86
N ALA A 13 -3.61 -23.93 -7.69
CA ALA A 13 -2.96 -25.14 -7.24
C ALA A 13 -1.85 -24.89 -6.19
N VAL A 14 -1.16 -23.73 -6.28
CA VAL A 14 -0.12 -23.35 -5.29
C VAL A 14 -0.66 -22.54 -4.10
N THR A 15 -1.99 -22.32 -4.03
CA THR A 15 -2.62 -21.53 -2.95
C THR A 15 -3.62 -22.43 -2.20
N PRO A 16 -3.19 -23.12 -1.11
CA PRO A 16 -4.01 -24.14 -0.45
C PRO A 16 -5.36 -23.65 0.06
N GLY A 17 -5.46 -22.37 0.42
CA GLY A 17 -6.73 -21.78 0.86
C GLY A 17 -7.82 -21.75 -0.20
N CYS A 18 -7.46 -21.79 -1.50
CA CYS A 18 -8.44 -21.83 -2.60
C CYS A 18 -9.32 -23.07 -2.60
N GLU A 19 -8.89 -24.17 -1.98
CA GLU A 19 -9.67 -25.41 -1.85
C GLU A 19 -10.58 -25.41 -0.61
N ARG A 20 -10.41 -24.43 0.28
CA ARG A 20 -11.05 -24.42 1.61
C ARG A 20 -12.07 -23.32 1.79
N VAL A 21 -11.85 -22.17 1.16
CA VAL A 21 -12.66 -20.98 1.36
C VAL A 21 -12.95 -20.25 0.04
N LEU A 22 -14.14 -19.68 -0.05
CA LEU A 22 -14.45 -18.67 -1.07
C LEU A 22 -13.99 -17.31 -0.54
N HIS A 23 -12.78 -16.91 -0.93
CA HIS A 23 -12.15 -15.70 -0.41
C HIS A 23 -12.39 -14.51 -1.36
N PHE A 24 -13.19 -13.53 -0.90
CA PHE A 24 -13.52 -12.31 -1.66
C PHE A 24 -12.88 -11.03 -1.08
N ASN A 25 -12.12 -11.12 0.00
CA ASN A 25 -11.51 -9.98 0.64
C ASN A 25 -9.99 -9.90 0.39
N ASN A 26 -9.57 -10.00 -0.87
CA ASN A 26 -8.15 -9.86 -1.23
C ASN A 26 -7.61 -8.43 -1.01
N ALA A 27 -8.48 -7.42 -1.02
CA ALA A 27 -8.11 -6.05 -0.68
C ALA A 27 -7.66 -5.90 0.79
N GLY A 28 -8.27 -6.69 1.68
CA GLY A 28 -7.85 -6.72 3.10
C GLY A 28 -6.58 -7.55 3.30
N CYS A 29 -6.60 -8.80 2.83
CA CYS A 29 -5.44 -9.70 2.88
C CYS A 29 -5.66 -10.87 1.91
N GLY A 30 -4.75 -11.07 0.98
CA GLY A 30 -4.79 -12.21 0.05
C GLY A 30 -4.43 -13.54 0.75
N LEU A 31 -4.89 -14.65 0.17
CA LEU A 31 -4.48 -15.98 0.61
C LEU A 31 -3.00 -16.20 0.29
N MET A 32 -2.27 -16.75 1.26
CA MET A 32 -0.84 -17.02 1.12
C MET A 32 -0.60 -18.23 0.22
N SER A 33 0.29 -18.10 -0.75
CA SER A 33 0.73 -19.22 -1.57
C SER A 33 1.70 -20.14 -0.82
N GLN A 34 1.74 -21.42 -1.20
CA GLN A 34 2.60 -22.42 -0.55
C GLN A 34 4.09 -22.05 -0.58
N PRO A 35 4.66 -21.53 -1.69
CA PRO A 35 6.06 -21.08 -1.69
C PRO A 35 6.35 -19.98 -0.65
N VAL A 36 5.43 -19.02 -0.51
CA VAL A 36 5.57 -17.94 0.49
C VAL A 36 5.50 -18.52 1.91
N LEU A 37 4.51 -19.37 2.18
CA LEU A 37 4.37 -20.03 3.48
C LEU A 37 5.63 -20.83 3.86
N ASN A 38 6.14 -21.62 2.92
CA ASN A 38 7.36 -22.41 3.15
C ASN A 38 8.56 -21.50 3.46
N THR A 39 8.75 -20.43 2.70
CA THR A 39 9.86 -19.48 2.92
C THR A 39 9.81 -18.87 4.32
N VAL A 40 8.63 -18.43 4.77
CA VAL A 40 8.45 -17.85 6.11
C VAL A 40 8.75 -18.88 7.20
N LEU A 41 8.19 -20.09 7.09
CA LEU A 41 8.39 -21.15 8.07
C LEU A 41 9.85 -21.60 8.13
N ASP A 42 10.51 -21.74 6.99
CA ASP A 42 11.90 -22.19 6.93
C ASP A 42 12.86 -21.12 7.47
N HIS A 43 12.58 -19.82 7.21
CA HIS A 43 13.38 -18.76 7.79
C HIS A 43 13.22 -18.72 9.33
N THR A 44 11.99 -18.80 9.84
CA THR A 44 11.72 -18.85 11.28
C THR A 44 12.41 -20.05 11.97
N ARG A 45 12.43 -21.22 11.30
CA ARG A 45 13.17 -22.39 11.82
C ARG A 45 14.68 -22.14 11.85
N GLN A 46 15.23 -21.49 10.83
CA GLN A 46 16.65 -21.13 10.80
C GLN A 46 17.02 -20.17 11.92
N GLU A 47 16.21 -19.14 12.16
CA GLU A 47 16.39 -18.21 13.28
C GLU A 47 16.41 -18.94 14.64
N ALA A 48 15.52 -19.90 14.83
CA ALA A 48 15.46 -20.70 16.08
C ALA A 48 16.69 -21.58 16.29
N ILE A 49 17.42 -21.98 15.22
CA ILE A 49 18.58 -22.86 15.28
C ILE A 49 19.89 -22.09 15.40
N MET A 50 20.03 -20.99 14.67
CA MET A 50 21.32 -20.30 14.53
C MET A 50 21.31 -18.84 15.01
N GLY A 51 20.17 -18.30 15.36
CA GLY A 51 20.01 -16.90 15.72
C GLY A 51 19.59 -16.01 14.54
N SER A 52 18.91 -14.89 14.84
CA SER A 52 18.31 -14.04 13.79
C SER A 52 19.35 -13.32 12.93
N TYR A 53 20.46 -12.90 13.50
CA TYR A 53 21.52 -12.23 12.72
C TYR A 53 22.22 -13.17 11.75
N GLU A 54 22.52 -14.37 12.18
CA GLU A 54 23.15 -15.41 11.39
C GLU A 54 22.22 -15.91 10.29
N ALA A 55 20.94 -16.10 10.60
CA ALA A 55 19.92 -16.46 9.61
C ALA A 55 19.72 -15.36 8.56
N ALA A 56 19.69 -14.09 8.96
CA ALA A 56 19.64 -12.96 8.03
C ALA A 56 20.89 -12.87 7.14
N ALA A 57 22.09 -13.04 7.72
CA ALA A 57 23.33 -13.04 6.97
C ALA A 57 23.36 -14.17 5.94
N ALA A 58 22.90 -15.37 6.30
CA ALA A 58 22.80 -16.52 5.39
C ALA A 58 21.80 -16.30 4.24
N LYS A 59 20.90 -15.31 4.34
CA LYS A 59 19.90 -14.96 3.33
C LYS A 59 20.12 -13.57 2.71
N ALA A 60 21.31 -12.98 2.89
CA ALA A 60 21.59 -11.61 2.44
C ALA A 60 21.25 -11.38 0.96
N ASP A 61 21.60 -12.30 0.07
CA ASP A 61 21.31 -12.19 -1.36
C ASP A 61 19.78 -12.23 -1.64
N ALA A 62 19.04 -13.11 -0.94
CA ALA A 62 17.62 -13.23 -1.09
C ALA A 62 16.90 -11.99 -0.56
N LEU A 63 17.36 -11.41 0.54
CA LEU A 63 16.85 -10.14 1.08
C LEU A 63 17.14 -8.98 0.14
N SER A 64 18.34 -8.91 -0.44
CA SER A 64 18.70 -7.91 -1.45
C SER A 64 17.82 -8.05 -2.71
N ALA A 65 17.54 -9.28 -3.14
CA ALA A 65 16.69 -9.55 -4.31
C ALA A 65 15.24 -9.06 -4.16
N VAL A 66 14.75 -8.80 -2.94
CA VAL A 66 13.43 -8.20 -2.71
C VAL A 66 13.34 -6.84 -3.38
N TYR A 67 14.36 -6.00 -3.19
CA TYR A 67 14.40 -4.64 -3.76
C TYR A 67 14.40 -4.65 -5.29
N THR A 68 15.22 -5.48 -5.90
CA THR A 68 15.29 -5.62 -7.36
C THR A 68 14.02 -6.22 -7.95
N SER A 69 13.37 -7.15 -7.24
CA SER A 69 12.11 -7.75 -7.67
C SER A 69 10.97 -6.74 -7.67
N PHE A 70 10.83 -5.94 -6.61
CA PHE A 70 9.84 -4.88 -6.56
C PHE A 70 10.15 -3.77 -7.56
N ALA A 71 11.41 -3.38 -7.73
CA ALA A 71 11.82 -2.41 -8.72
C ALA A 71 11.43 -2.84 -10.14
N THR A 72 11.64 -4.10 -10.48
CA THR A 72 11.23 -4.68 -11.77
C THR A 72 9.70 -4.66 -11.92
N LEU A 73 8.95 -5.06 -10.88
CA LEU A 73 7.48 -5.08 -10.89
C LEU A 73 6.88 -3.68 -11.07
N LEU A 74 7.47 -2.68 -10.40
CA LEU A 74 6.97 -1.30 -10.38
C LEU A 74 7.60 -0.42 -11.46
N ASN A 75 8.55 -0.95 -12.23
CA ASN A 75 9.30 -0.23 -13.26
C ASN A 75 10.00 1.03 -12.70
N CYS A 76 10.75 0.85 -11.61
CA CYS A 76 11.53 1.89 -10.93
C CYS A 76 12.94 1.36 -10.57
N HIS A 77 13.75 2.16 -9.89
CA HIS A 77 15.06 1.74 -9.37
C HIS A 77 14.94 1.07 -8.00
N SER A 78 15.88 0.19 -7.66
CA SER A 78 15.88 -0.54 -6.39
C SER A 78 16.08 0.35 -5.15
N ASP A 79 16.71 1.51 -5.31
CA ASP A 79 16.88 2.54 -4.27
C ASP A 79 15.62 3.38 -4.01
N GLU A 80 14.60 3.26 -4.88
CA GLU A 80 13.27 3.84 -4.68
C GLU A 80 12.32 2.91 -3.91
N ILE A 81 12.77 1.71 -3.52
CA ILE A 81 11.96 0.71 -2.81
C ILE A 81 12.23 0.77 -1.31
N ALA A 82 11.18 0.95 -0.53
CA ALA A 82 11.22 0.90 0.93
C ALA A 82 10.17 -0.09 1.48
N PRO A 83 10.53 -1.36 1.74
CA PRO A 83 9.60 -2.34 2.29
C PRO A 83 9.14 -1.96 3.70
N THR A 84 7.90 -2.30 4.02
CA THR A 84 7.30 -2.09 5.34
C THR A 84 6.51 -3.33 5.76
N ASP A 85 6.15 -3.41 7.03
CA ASP A 85 5.41 -4.53 7.61
C ASP A 85 3.99 -4.70 7.04
N GLY A 86 3.48 -3.65 6.39
CA GLY A 86 2.15 -3.67 5.76
C GLY A 86 1.73 -2.31 5.22
N ALA A 87 0.63 -2.30 4.46
CA ALA A 87 0.12 -1.11 3.76
C ALA A 87 -0.16 0.07 4.71
N THR A 88 -0.67 -0.17 5.91
CA THR A 88 -0.92 0.88 6.91
C THR A 88 0.38 1.61 7.29
N GLN A 89 1.47 0.88 7.53
CA GLN A 89 2.76 1.48 7.86
C GLN A 89 3.37 2.23 6.66
N ALA A 90 3.28 1.64 5.46
CA ALA A 90 3.73 2.30 4.24
C ALA A 90 3.00 3.64 4.03
N TRP A 91 1.67 3.62 4.11
CA TRP A 91 0.84 4.80 3.96
C TRP A 91 1.14 5.86 5.02
N HIS A 92 1.23 5.48 6.30
CA HIS A 92 1.54 6.42 7.38
C HIS A 92 2.90 7.07 7.19
N ARG A 93 3.94 6.32 6.81
CA ARG A 93 5.27 6.88 6.56
C ARG A 93 5.24 7.87 5.39
N ALA A 94 4.58 7.52 4.28
CA ALA A 94 4.43 8.40 3.13
C ALA A 94 3.63 9.66 3.48
N PHE A 95 2.47 9.53 4.14
CA PHE A 95 1.63 10.65 4.52
C PHE A 95 2.32 11.61 5.50
N HIS A 96 2.98 11.09 6.53
CA HIS A 96 3.66 11.93 7.53
C HIS A 96 4.98 12.52 7.04
N SER A 97 5.50 12.13 5.87
CA SER A 97 6.62 12.80 5.23
C SER A 97 6.20 14.09 4.51
N VAL A 98 4.91 14.27 4.24
CA VAL A 98 4.39 15.51 3.62
C VAL A 98 4.39 16.63 4.65
N PRO A 99 5.07 17.77 4.41
CA PRO A 99 5.18 18.87 5.38
C PRO A 99 3.91 19.73 5.40
N LEU A 100 2.79 19.15 5.82
CA LEU A 100 1.51 19.85 5.93
C LEU A 100 1.56 20.99 6.94
N LYS A 101 0.91 22.12 6.62
CA LYS A 101 0.87 23.34 7.43
C LYS A 101 -0.57 23.75 7.75
N LYS A 102 -0.70 24.68 8.67
CA LYS A 102 -1.99 25.31 8.97
C LYS A 102 -2.58 25.93 7.69
N CYS A 103 -3.86 25.76 7.51
CA CYS A 103 -4.64 26.20 6.33
C CYS A 103 -4.39 25.38 5.05
N ASP A 104 -3.55 24.35 5.06
CA ASP A 104 -3.47 23.41 3.94
C ASP A 104 -4.81 22.66 3.80
N ARG A 105 -5.07 22.19 2.58
CA ARG A 105 -6.23 21.36 2.28
C ARG A 105 -5.77 19.94 1.93
N VAL A 106 -6.43 18.99 2.55
CA VAL A 106 -6.24 17.56 2.25
C VAL A 106 -7.55 17.04 1.68
N LEU A 107 -7.51 16.45 0.49
CA LEU A 107 -8.66 15.83 -0.14
C LEU A 107 -8.58 14.31 0.05
N THR A 108 -9.70 13.68 0.32
CA THR A 108 -9.82 12.23 0.48
C THR A 108 -11.13 11.74 -0.16
N ALA A 109 -11.24 10.44 -0.38
CA ALA A 109 -12.45 9.83 -0.91
C ALA A 109 -13.39 9.34 0.20
N ASN A 110 -14.67 9.17 -0.12
CA ASN A 110 -15.66 8.65 0.82
C ASN A 110 -15.40 7.20 1.25
N ASN A 111 -14.75 6.42 0.38
CA ASN A 111 -14.38 5.03 0.61
C ASN A 111 -12.93 4.85 1.08
N GLU A 112 -12.35 5.88 1.71
CA GLU A 112 -11.00 5.81 2.26
C GLU A 112 -10.87 4.69 3.31
N TYR A 113 -9.71 4.03 3.33
CA TYR A 113 -9.42 3.00 4.31
C TYR A 113 -9.42 3.58 5.73
N ASN A 114 -10.07 2.90 6.66
CA ASN A 114 -10.38 3.44 7.98
C ASN A 114 -9.15 3.96 8.76
N SER A 115 -8.03 3.25 8.74
CA SER A 115 -6.81 3.72 9.42
C SER A 115 -6.24 4.99 8.79
N ASN A 116 -6.34 5.12 7.47
CA ASN A 116 -5.91 6.32 6.74
C ASN A 116 -6.82 7.50 7.10
N TRP A 117 -8.14 7.29 7.07
CA TRP A 117 -9.12 8.29 7.46
C TRP A 117 -8.87 8.85 8.87
N LEU A 118 -8.64 7.97 9.85
CA LEU A 118 -8.34 8.37 11.23
C LEU A 118 -7.05 9.20 11.31
N SER A 119 -6.01 8.81 10.58
CA SER A 119 -4.75 9.54 10.53
C SER A 119 -4.89 10.90 9.87
N LEU A 120 -5.58 10.97 8.71
CA LEU A 120 -5.89 12.22 8.02
C LEU A 120 -6.63 13.20 8.95
N ARG A 121 -7.74 12.75 9.54
CA ARG A 121 -8.56 13.56 10.43
C ARG A 121 -7.77 14.08 11.62
N ARG A 122 -7.03 13.20 12.30
CA ARG A 122 -6.23 13.58 13.47
C ARG A 122 -5.13 14.59 13.12
N THR A 123 -4.42 14.36 12.01
CA THR A 123 -3.33 15.22 11.58
C THR A 123 -3.86 16.60 11.17
N CYS A 124 -4.87 16.66 10.31
CA CYS A 124 -5.46 17.92 9.88
C CYS A 124 -6.00 18.74 11.07
N HIS A 125 -6.71 18.09 11.98
CA HIS A 125 -7.19 18.75 13.20
C HIS A 125 -6.05 19.32 14.06
N LYS A 126 -4.97 18.55 14.25
CA LYS A 126 -3.83 18.95 15.08
C LYS A 126 -3.08 20.16 14.53
N ILE A 127 -2.93 20.24 13.20
CA ILE A 127 -2.15 21.31 12.55
C ILE A 127 -3.03 22.48 12.08
N GLY A 128 -4.35 22.35 12.10
CA GLY A 128 -5.28 23.37 11.60
C GLY A 128 -5.38 23.37 10.06
N ALA A 129 -5.20 22.24 9.42
CA ALA A 129 -5.52 22.01 8.00
C ALA A 129 -6.98 21.58 7.84
N SER A 130 -7.55 21.78 6.65
CA SER A 130 -8.88 21.27 6.31
C SER A 130 -8.78 19.85 5.73
N LEU A 131 -9.74 18.99 6.11
CA LEU A 131 -9.94 17.68 5.49
C LEU A 131 -11.28 17.71 4.76
N GLU A 132 -11.26 17.52 3.46
CA GLU A 132 -12.45 17.57 2.61
C GLU A 132 -12.64 16.24 1.90
N VAL A 133 -13.88 15.79 1.81
CA VAL A 133 -14.23 14.54 1.15
C VAL A 133 -14.72 14.85 -0.26
N VAL A 134 -14.07 14.24 -1.24
CA VAL A 134 -14.52 14.27 -2.64
C VAL A 134 -15.75 13.36 -2.75
N PRO A 135 -16.86 13.82 -3.36
CA PRO A 135 -18.04 12.99 -3.57
C PRO A 135 -17.76 11.73 -4.36
N SER A 136 -18.58 10.71 -4.15
CA SER A 136 -18.64 9.54 -5.05
C SER A 136 -19.55 9.87 -6.24
N ASP A 137 -19.25 9.29 -7.40
CA ASP A 137 -20.18 9.25 -8.54
C ASP A 137 -21.15 8.06 -8.44
N GLU A 138 -22.04 7.93 -9.42
CA GLU A 138 -23.05 6.87 -9.45
C GLU A 138 -22.43 5.47 -9.68
N ASP A 139 -21.28 5.41 -10.35
CA ASP A 139 -20.65 4.16 -10.80
C ASP A 139 -19.37 3.82 -10.02
N GLY A 140 -18.87 4.75 -9.21
CA GLY A 140 -17.54 4.60 -8.65
C GLY A 140 -17.33 5.22 -7.27
N PRO A 141 -16.16 4.96 -6.74
CA PRO A 141 -15.77 5.45 -5.40
C PRO A 141 -15.40 6.94 -5.38
N LEU A 142 -15.15 7.58 -6.53
CA LEU A 142 -14.67 8.95 -6.63
C LEU A 142 -15.20 9.65 -7.89
N ASP A 143 -15.88 10.78 -7.70
CA ASP A 143 -16.24 11.68 -8.79
C ASP A 143 -15.01 12.51 -9.22
N VAL A 144 -14.44 12.14 -10.37
CA VAL A 144 -13.25 12.81 -10.93
C VAL A 144 -13.55 14.28 -11.33
N ASN A 145 -14.76 14.60 -11.74
CA ASN A 145 -15.14 15.98 -12.08
C ASN A 145 -15.27 16.83 -10.82
N ALA A 146 -15.88 16.29 -9.77
CA ALA A 146 -15.90 16.94 -8.46
C ALA A 146 -14.49 17.17 -7.92
N LEU A 147 -13.59 16.19 -8.03
CA LEU A 147 -12.19 16.35 -7.65
C LEU A 147 -11.51 17.50 -8.41
N LYS A 148 -11.66 17.57 -9.73
CA LYS A 148 -11.11 18.66 -10.54
C LYS A 148 -11.64 20.02 -10.08
N ASN A 149 -12.95 20.15 -9.91
CA ASN A 149 -13.58 21.38 -9.44
C ASN A 149 -13.08 21.80 -8.04
N MET A 150 -12.86 20.84 -7.14
CA MET A 150 -12.32 21.12 -5.81
C MET A 150 -10.84 21.57 -5.85
N LEU A 151 -10.07 21.10 -6.81
CA LEU A 151 -8.69 21.53 -7.04
C LEU A 151 -8.64 22.92 -7.70
N GLU A 152 -9.49 23.20 -8.69
CA GLU A 152 -9.54 24.48 -9.41
C GLU A 152 -9.95 25.66 -8.50
N ARG A 153 -10.91 25.45 -7.58
CA ARG A 153 -11.29 26.47 -6.58
C ARG A 153 -10.12 26.98 -5.75
N PHE A 154 -9.11 26.16 -5.57
CA PHE A 154 -7.89 26.54 -4.83
C PHE A 154 -7.00 27.45 -5.67
N VAL A 155 -6.84 27.16 -6.97
CA VAL A 155 -6.05 27.98 -7.90
C VAL A 155 -6.67 29.38 -8.04
N GLU A 156 -7.98 29.48 -8.15
CA GLU A 156 -8.68 30.77 -8.20
C GLU A 156 -8.56 31.56 -6.89
N ALA A 157 -8.57 30.92 -5.74
CA ALA A 157 -8.40 31.59 -4.46
C ALA A 157 -6.99 32.19 -4.29
N ILE A 158 -5.96 31.50 -4.77
CA ILE A 158 -4.58 32.01 -4.78
C ILE A 158 -4.41 33.15 -5.79
N ALA A 159 -5.08 33.08 -6.95
CA ALA A 159 -4.99 34.13 -7.96
C ALA A 159 -5.69 35.44 -7.56
N ARG A 160 -6.56 35.41 -6.55
CA ARG A 160 -7.30 36.59 -6.03
C ARG A 160 -6.71 37.16 -4.74
N ALA A 161 -5.71 36.53 -4.14
CA ALA A 161 -5.02 36.96 -2.91
C ALA A 161 -3.72 37.71 -3.23
#